data_5611317d3f00e158bebff2f85ed613e8
#
_entry.id   5611317d3f00e158bebff2f85ed613e8
#
_cell.length_a   1.000
_cell.length_b   1.000
_cell.length_c   1.000
_cell.angle_alpha   90.00
_cell.angle_beta   90.00
_cell.angle_gamma   90.00
#
_symmetry.space_group_name_H-M   'P 1'
#
loop_
_entity.id
_entity.type
_entity.pdbx_description
1 polymer ?
#
loop_
_entity_poly.entity_id
_entity_poly.type
_entity_poly.pdbx_seq_one_letter_code
_entity_poly.pdbx_strand_id
1 'polypeptide(L)'
;MAGKRVLVTGASGGIGSACARAFMEEGCEVVAHYHLGRERAGALGAAVVLGADLTVEAEVERLFEEAGPLDVCAAVAGVWPSEDVPVWELPLERWEQTLRTNLTATFLTARGFLRGAARTGHGSLVMVGSTAGLFGEAGHADYAAAKSAIVGGLLLSLKNEVVRVAPRARVNAVCPGWTHSPMTRGSLDAETLRRVTRTMPLEKVAEPEDVAAQVVVLASDVLSGHVTGQIVTVAGGMEGRLLRD
;
A
#
# COMPACT_ATOMS: atom_id res chain seq x y z
N MET A 1 4.33 -5.46 18.81
CA MET A 1 2.95 -5.00 18.54
C MET A 1 1.89 -5.99 19.04
N ALA A 2 2.26 -6.88 19.95
CA ALA A 2 1.41 -7.97 20.42
C ALA A 2 0.01 -7.51 20.88
N GLY A 3 -1.02 -8.29 20.52
CA GLY A 3 -2.42 -8.04 20.85
C GLY A 3 -3.13 -6.95 20.04
N LYS A 4 -2.42 -6.26 19.13
CA LYS A 4 -3.05 -5.31 18.20
C LYS A 4 -3.79 -6.04 17.09
N ARG A 5 -4.96 -5.49 16.69
CA ARG A 5 -5.75 -5.99 15.56
C ARG A 5 -5.45 -5.17 14.30
N VAL A 6 -5.03 -5.84 13.23
CA VAL A 6 -4.48 -5.24 12.02
C VAL A 6 -5.23 -5.70 10.78
N LEU A 7 -5.78 -4.77 10.00
CA LEU A 7 -6.26 -5.07 8.65
C LEU A 7 -5.11 -4.89 7.65
N VAL A 8 -4.86 -5.90 6.83
CA VAL A 8 -3.97 -5.81 5.67
C VAL A 8 -4.78 -6.00 4.39
N THR A 9 -4.91 -4.93 3.60
CA THR A 9 -5.59 -5.04 2.31
C THR A 9 -4.66 -5.61 1.24
N GLY A 10 -5.22 -6.41 0.31
CA GLY A 10 -4.43 -7.05 -0.73
C GLY A 10 -3.47 -8.13 -0.20
N ALA A 11 -3.82 -8.81 0.90
CA ALA A 11 -2.98 -9.84 1.54
C ALA A 11 -2.71 -11.06 0.65
N SER A 12 -3.46 -11.27 -0.43
CA SER A 12 -3.17 -12.30 -1.45
C SER A 12 -2.06 -11.92 -2.42
N GLY A 13 -1.57 -10.66 -2.41
CA GLY A 13 -0.47 -10.15 -3.24
C GLY A 13 0.89 -10.32 -2.57
N GLY A 14 2.00 -10.01 -3.29
CA GLY A 14 3.36 -10.16 -2.78
C GLY A 14 3.63 -9.32 -1.52
N ILE A 15 3.55 -8.00 -1.61
CA ILE A 15 3.78 -7.09 -0.49
C ILE A 15 2.73 -7.29 0.62
N GLY A 16 1.45 -7.45 0.26
CA GLY A 16 0.38 -7.66 1.25
C GLY A 16 0.56 -8.94 2.07
N SER A 17 1.00 -10.03 1.43
CA SER A 17 1.27 -11.29 2.15
C SER A 17 2.49 -11.18 3.08
N ALA A 18 3.54 -10.46 2.66
CA ALA A 18 4.68 -10.18 3.51
C ALA A 18 4.30 -9.30 4.71
N CYS A 19 3.48 -8.26 4.50
CA CYS A 19 2.95 -7.44 5.59
C CYS A 19 2.13 -8.27 6.58
N ALA A 20 1.23 -9.13 6.08
CA ALA A 20 0.43 -9.99 6.96
C ALA A 20 1.29 -10.91 7.83
N ARG A 21 2.30 -11.55 7.23
CA ARG A 21 3.27 -12.39 7.98
C ARG A 21 4.03 -11.57 9.02
N ALA A 22 4.59 -10.43 8.62
CA ALA A 22 5.36 -9.58 9.53
C ALA A 22 4.52 -9.10 10.73
N PHE A 23 3.25 -8.73 10.53
CA PHE A 23 2.36 -8.39 11.65
C PHE A 23 2.05 -9.59 12.55
N MET A 24 1.87 -10.79 11.98
CA MET A 24 1.67 -12.02 12.78
C MET A 24 2.91 -12.36 13.62
N GLU A 25 4.10 -12.23 13.05
CA GLU A 25 5.38 -12.40 13.76
C GLU A 25 5.54 -11.42 14.93
N GLU A 26 4.99 -10.21 14.80
CA GLU A 26 4.92 -9.21 15.88
C GLU A 26 3.80 -9.49 16.91
N GLY A 27 3.10 -10.62 16.79
CA GLY A 27 2.05 -11.03 17.71
C GLY A 27 0.71 -10.30 17.52
N CYS A 28 0.46 -9.73 16.33
CA CYS A 28 -0.79 -9.09 16.00
C CYS A 28 -1.86 -10.11 15.58
N GLU A 29 -3.12 -9.77 15.84
CA GLU A 29 -4.27 -10.44 15.23
C GLU A 29 -4.52 -9.84 13.84
N VAL A 30 -4.23 -10.60 12.78
CA VAL A 30 -4.33 -10.11 11.41
C VAL A 30 -5.67 -10.47 10.78
N VAL A 31 -6.33 -9.45 10.23
CA VAL A 31 -7.44 -9.57 9.28
C VAL A 31 -6.85 -9.43 7.87
N ALA A 32 -6.80 -10.53 7.13
CA ALA A 32 -6.26 -10.58 5.78
C ALA A 32 -7.38 -10.34 4.75
N HIS A 33 -7.31 -9.21 4.06
CA HIS A 33 -8.26 -8.92 3.00
C HIS A 33 -7.74 -9.37 1.63
N TYR A 34 -8.64 -9.90 0.81
CA TYR A 34 -8.43 -10.21 -0.62
C TYR A 34 -9.60 -9.70 -1.47
N HIS A 35 -9.34 -9.36 -2.74
CA HIS A 35 -10.37 -9.25 -3.78
C HIS A 35 -10.39 -10.54 -4.59
N LEU A 36 -9.25 -10.90 -5.18
CA LEU A 36 -9.02 -12.17 -5.86
C LEU A 36 -7.96 -12.99 -5.11
N GLY A 37 -7.96 -14.32 -5.27
CA GLY A 37 -6.95 -15.19 -4.65
C GLY A 37 -7.25 -15.55 -3.19
N ARG A 38 -8.50 -15.94 -2.90
CA ARG A 38 -8.95 -16.41 -1.59
C ARG A 38 -8.04 -17.50 -1.00
N GLU A 39 -7.63 -18.46 -1.82
CA GLU A 39 -6.75 -19.55 -1.38
C GLU A 39 -5.39 -19.04 -0.88
N ARG A 40 -4.79 -18.08 -1.60
CA ARG A 40 -3.52 -17.48 -1.18
C ARG A 40 -3.64 -16.70 0.11
N ALA A 41 -4.73 -15.94 0.28
CA ALA A 41 -4.99 -15.23 1.53
C ALA A 41 -5.27 -16.22 2.68
N GLY A 42 -6.02 -17.29 2.44
CA GLY A 42 -6.31 -18.34 3.43
C GLY A 42 -5.07 -19.11 3.86
N ALA A 43 -4.12 -19.34 2.95
CA ALA A 43 -2.86 -20.02 3.25
C ALA A 43 -1.90 -19.24 4.18
N LEU A 44 -2.19 -17.95 4.45
CA LEU A 44 -1.37 -17.14 5.38
C LEU A 44 -1.51 -17.56 6.85
N GLY A 45 -2.61 -18.21 7.22
CA GLY A 45 -2.90 -18.53 8.63
C GLY A 45 -3.33 -17.31 9.46
N ALA A 46 -3.84 -16.27 8.83
CA ALA A 46 -4.39 -15.09 9.52
C ALA A 46 -5.65 -15.46 10.32
N ALA A 47 -5.89 -14.74 11.42
CA ALA A 47 -7.03 -14.98 12.31
C ALA A 47 -8.38 -14.83 11.59
N VAL A 48 -8.48 -13.91 10.66
CA VAL A 48 -9.67 -13.65 9.85
C VAL A 48 -9.27 -13.41 8.40
N VAL A 49 -10.05 -13.95 7.45
CA VAL A 49 -9.83 -13.77 6.00
C VAL A 49 -11.13 -13.27 5.37
N LEU A 50 -11.12 -12.05 4.83
CA LEU A 50 -12.29 -11.36 4.30
C LEU A 50 -12.10 -10.99 2.82
N GLY A 51 -13.15 -11.20 2.02
CA GLY A 51 -13.19 -10.82 0.62
C GLY A 51 -14.02 -9.56 0.39
N ALA A 52 -13.49 -8.61 -0.39
CA ALA A 52 -14.21 -7.42 -0.81
C ALA A 52 -13.61 -6.81 -2.09
N ASP A 53 -14.43 -6.19 -2.92
CA ASP A 53 -13.97 -5.23 -3.92
C ASP A 53 -13.86 -3.85 -3.27
N LEU A 54 -12.63 -3.38 -3.07
CA LEU A 54 -12.37 -2.07 -2.44
C LEU A 54 -12.78 -0.88 -3.32
N THR A 55 -13.19 -1.10 -4.55
CA THR A 55 -13.75 -0.05 -5.42
C THR A 55 -15.25 0.13 -5.23
N VAL A 56 -15.90 -0.75 -4.45
CA VAL A 56 -17.33 -0.75 -4.16
C VAL A 56 -17.56 -0.34 -2.71
N GLU A 57 -18.18 0.82 -2.50
CA GLU A 57 -18.36 1.43 -1.17
C GLU A 57 -19.05 0.48 -0.19
N ALA A 58 -20.15 -0.16 -0.58
CA ALA A 58 -20.91 -1.06 0.28
C ALA A 58 -20.09 -2.31 0.70
N GLU A 59 -19.21 -2.81 -0.16
CA GLU A 59 -18.33 -3.91 0.19
C GLU A 59 -17.24 -3.49 1.17
N VAL A 60 -16.72 -2.27 1.04
CA VAL A 60 -15.77 -1.71 2.01
C VAL A 60 -16.45 -1.50 3.38
N GLU A 61 -17.66 -0.99 3.41
CA GLU A 61 -18.43 -0.84 4.67
C GLU A 61 -18.63 -2.19 5.36
N ARG A 62 -19.09 -3.20 4.63
CA ARG A 62 -19.21 -4.58 5.13
C ARG A 62 -17.87 -5.14 5.62
N LEU A 63 -16.76 -4.91 4.88
CA LEU A 63 -15.42 -5.34 5.28
C LEU A 63 -15.03 -4.80 6.66
N PHE A 64 -15.25 -3.50 6.91
CA PHE A 64 -14.91 -2.88 8.19
C PHE A 64 -15.87 -3.28 9.32
N GLU A 65 -17.12 -3.58 9.02
CA GLU A 65 -18.08 -4.17 9.98
C GLU A 65 -17.64 -5.56 10.42
N GLU A 66 -17.32 -6.45 9.47
CA GLU A 66 -16.85 -7.82 9.74
C GLU A 66 -15.46 -7.85 10.39
N ALA A 67 -14.56 -6.92 10.02
CA ALA A 67 -13.24 -6.80 10.63
C ALA A 67 -13.31 -6.35 12.09
N GLY A 68 -14.35 -5.64 12.49
CA GLY A 68 -14.51 -5.09 13.83
C GLY A 68 -13.53 -3.96 14.15
N PRO A 69 -13.31 -3.65 15.45
CA PRO A 69 -12.36 -2.60 15.86
C PRO A 69 -10.94 -2.95 15.44
N LEU A 70 -10.22 -1.97 14.85
CA LEU A 70 -8.87 -2.13 14.35
C LEU A 70 -7.93 -1.09 14.97
N ASP A 71 -6.75 -1.50 15.35
CA ASP A 71 -5.65 -0.61 15.79
C ASP A 71 -4.85 -0.08 14.59
N VAL A 72 -4.70 -0.91 13.56
CA VAL A 72 -3.87 -0.62 12.39
C VAL A 72 -4.60 -1.00 11.11
N CYS A 73 -4.41 -0.19 10.07
CA CYS A 73 -4.75 -0.55 8.70
C CYS A 73 -3.52 -0.36 7.80
N ALA A 74 -3.05 -1.44 7.20
CA ALA A 74 -2.08 -1.42 6.11
C ALA A 74 -2.84 -1.45 4.78
N ALA A 75 -3.00 -0.29 4.14
CA ALA A 75 -3.67 -0.13 2.86
C ALA A 75 -2.70 -0.45 1.71
N VAL A 76 -2.50 -1.74 1.46
CA VAL A 76 -1.49 -2.27 0.50
C VAL A 76 -2.10 -2.57 -0.87
N ALA A 77 -3.41 -2.83 -0.95
CA ALA A 77 -4.08 -3.20 -2.18
C ALA A 77 -3.84 -2.17 -3.30
N GLY A 78 -3.54 -2.66 -4.48
CA GLY A 78 -3.33 -1.88 -5.68
C GLY A 78 -2.92 -2.76 -6.86
N VAL A 79 -3.03 -2.21 -8.06
CA VAL A 79 -2.70 -2.88 -9.31
C VAL A 79 -1.79 -1.98 -10.14
N TRP A 80 -0.69 -2.55 -10.63
CA TRP A 80 0.16 -1.92 -11.62
C TRP A 80 -0.19 -2.53 -12.99
N PRO A 81 -0.61 -1.72 -13.98
CA PRO A 81 -0.86 -2.20 -15.34
C PRO A 81 0.45 -2.69 -15.96
N SER A 82 0.47 -3.92 -16.49
CA SER A 82 1.71 -4.50 -17.04
C SER A 82 2.08 -3.97 -18.43
N GLU A 83 1.12 -3.35 -19.14
CA GLU A 83 1.30 -2.83 -20.49
C GLU A 83 1.81 -1.39 -20.43
N ASP A 84 2.94 -1.13 -21.08
CA ASP A 84 3.48 0.21 -21.31
C ASP A 84 2.68 0.91 -22.41
N VAL A 85 1.98 2.00 -22.06
CA VAL A 85 1.20 2.79 -23.01
C VAL A 85 1.51 4.26 -22.80
N PRO A 86 2.08 4.95 -23.81
CA PRO A 86 2.38 6.37 -23.70
C PRO A 86 1.10 7.20 -23.54
N VAL A 87 1.19 8.31 -22.80
CA VAL A 87 -0.01 9.07 -22.39
C VAL A 87 -0.89 9.56 -23.54
N TRP A 88 -0.32 9.82 -24.72
CA TRP A 88 -1.07 10.24 -25.89
C TRP A 88 -1.84 9.10 -26.60
N GLU A 89 -1.60 7.86 -26.22
CA GLU A 89 -2.31 6.66 -26.69
C GLU A 89 -3.13 6.00 -25.57
N LEU A 90 -3.02 6.51 -24.33
CA LEU A 90 -3.66 5.91 -23.17
C LEU A 90 -5.19 6.02 -23.25
N PRO A 91 -5.96 4.90 -23.33
CA PRO A 91 -7.42 4.95 -23.34
C PRO A 91 -7.98 5.53 -22.05
N LEU A 92 -9.04 6.37 -22.15
CA LEU A 92 -9.72 6.93 -20.99
C LEU A 92 -10.23 5.85 -20.04
N GLU A 93 -10.75 4.75 -20.57
CA GLU A 93 -11.23 3.61 -19.77
C GLU A 93 -10.13 3.03 -18.89
N ARG A 94 -8.90 2.82 -19.41
CA ARG A 94 -7.76 2.36 -18.63
C ARG A 94 -7.36 3.36 -17.56
N TRP A 95 -7.33 4.67 -17.90
CA TRP A 95 -7.08 5.74 -16.96
C TRP A 95 -8.06 5.68 -15.77
N GLU A 96 -9.36 5.66 -16.04
CA GLU A 96 -10.41 5.61 -15.02
C GLU A 96 -10.32 4.34 -14.17
N GLN A 97 -10.11 3.18 -14.82
CA GLN A 97 -9.95 1.91 -14.12
C GLN A 97 -8.74 1.92 -13.18
N THR A 98 -7.60 2.46 -13.62
CA THR A 98 -6.39 2.55 -12.80
C THR A 98 -6.57 3.49 -11.61
N LEU A 99 -7.20 4.64 -11.81
CA LEU A 99 -7.55 5.54 -10.70
C LEU A 99 -8.53 4.87 -9.72
N ARG A 100 -9.52 4.17 -10.23
CA ARG A 100 -10.52 3.48 -9.42
C ARG A 100 -9.88 2.39 -8.55
N THR A 101 -9.06 1.53 -9.14
CA THR A 101 -8.45 0.39 -8.43
C THR A 101 -7.33 0.78 -7.48
N ASN A 102 -6.68 1.91 -7.68
CA ASN A 102 -5.60 2.37 -6.81
C ASN A 102 -6.03 3.51 -5.88
N LEU A 103 -6.50 4.63 -6.43
CA LEU A 103 -6.79 5.83 -5.63
C LEU A 103 -8.13 5.72 -4.90
N THR A 104 -9.23 5.42 -5.62
CA THR A 104 -10.55 5.32 -5.01
C THR A 104 -10.59 4.19 -3.97
N ALA A 105 -10.02 3.03 -4.28
CA ALA A 105 -9.93 1.91 -3.34
C ALA A 105 -9.14 2.28 -2.07
N THR A 106 -8.01 3.00 -2.20
CA THR A 106 -7.25 3.49 -1.05
C THR A 106 -8.04 4.52 -0.24
N PHE A 107 -8.74 5.45 -0.92
CA PHE A 107 -9.61 6.43 -0.24
C PHE A 107 -10.72 5.74 0.57
N LEU A 108 -11.46 4.80 -0.03
CA LEU A 108 -12.53 4.07 0.65
C LEU A 108 -11.99 3.27 1.84
N THR A 109 -10.85 2.61 1.69
CA THR A 109 -10.15 1.91 2.78
C THR A 109 -9.76 2.86 3.91
N ALA A 110 -9.13 3.98 3.59
CA ALA A 110 -8.74 5.00 4.57
C ALA A 110 -9.95 5.54 5.32
N ARG A 111 -11.02 5.90 4.59
CA ARG A 111 -12.27 6.40 5.18
C ARG A 111 -12.90 5.38 6.13
N GLY A 112 -12.98 4.10 5.74
CA GLY A 112 -13.51 3.03 6.57
C GLY A 112 -12.73 2.87 7.87
N PHE A 113 -11.40 2.82 7.79
CA PHE A 113 -10.53 2.74 8.97
C PHE A 113 -10.65 3.96 9.88
N LEU A 114 -10.62 5.17 9.33
CA LEU A 114 -10.65 6.42 10.11
C LEU A 114 -12.00 6.65 10.80
N ARG A 115 -13.13 6.17 10.24
CA ARG A 115 -14.41 6.11 10.94
C ARG A 115 -14.34 5.24 12.20
N GLY A 116 -13.58 4.14 12.16
CA GLY A 116 -13.29 3.30 13.32
C GLY A 116 -12.39 4.00 14.34
N ALA A 117 -11.30 4.59 13.89
CA ALA A 117 -10.34 5.32 14.72
C ALA A 117 -11.00 6.50 15.46
N ALA A 118 -11.98 7.17 14.84
CA ALA A 118 -12.75 8.24 15.48
C ALA A 118 -13.52 7.76 16.72
N ARG A 119 -13.93 6.48 16.77
CA ARG A 119 -14.63 5.91 17.92
C ARG A 119 -13.68 5.52 19.06
N THR A 120 -12.44 5.15 18.74
CA THR A 120 -11.44 4.68 19.71
C THR A 120 -10.46 5.78 20.14
N GLY A 121 -10.37 6.89 19.40
CA GLY A 121 -9.45 8.00 19.64
C GLY A 121 -8.00 7.69 19.24
N HIS A 122 -7.71 6.56 18.61
CA HIS A 122 -6.37 6.14 18.17
C HIS A 122 -6.43 5.27 16.92
N GLY A 123 -5.29 5.07 16.27
CA GLY A 123 -5.10 4.15 15.17
C GLY A 123 -3.90 4.53 14.30
N SER A 124 -3.36 3.58 13.55
CA SER A 124 -2.29 3.83 12.59
C SER A 124 -2.69 3.37 11.20
N LEU A 125 -2.78 4.30 10.25
CA LEU A 125 -2.97 4.02 8.83
C LEU A 125 -1.62 4.10 8.13
N VAL A 126 -1.22 3.03 7.45
CA VAL A 126 -0.06 3.02 6.56
C VAL A 126 -0.52 2.72 5.14
N MET A 127 -0.38 3.69 4.25
CA MET A 127 -0.75 3.55 2.84
C MET A 127 0.46 3.15 2.00
N VAL A 128 0.23 2.41 0.93
CA VAL A 128 1.29 2.05 -0.03
C VAL A 128 1.17 2.89 -1.30
N GLY A 129 2.11 3.82 -1.42
CA GLY A 129 2.35 4.59 -2.63
C GLY A 129 3.18 3.82 -3.66
N SER A 130 4.07 4.52 -4.34
CA SER A 130 5.08 3.97 -5.26
C SER A 130 6.12 5.03 -5.59
N THR A 131 7.35 4.63 -5.97
CA THR A 131 8.31 5.54 -6.61
C THR A 131 7.78 6.13 -7.91
N ALA A 132 6.89 5.42 -8.63
CA ALA A 132 6.17 5.97 -9.78
C ALA A 132 5.37 7.24 -9.43
N GLY A 133 4.79 7.29 -8.23
CA GLY A 133 4.08 8.46 -7.73
C GLY A 133 4.98 9.63 -7.31
N LEU A 134 6.26 9.36 -7.04
CA LEU A 134 7.25 10.38 -6.65
C LEU A 134 8.03 10.92 -7.83
N PHE A 135 8.41 10.06 -8.77
CA PHE A 135 9.33 10.37 -9.87
C PHE A 135 8.67 10.34 -11.25
N GLY A 136 7.43 9.83 -11.34
CA GLY A 136 6.79 9.47 -12.60
C GLY A 136 7.25 8.11 -13.11
N GLU A 137 6.50 7.55 -14.06
CA GLU A 137 6.83 6.30 -14.74
C GLU A 137 6.34 6.41 -16.19
N ALA A 138 7.26 6.40 -17.14
CA ALA A 138 6.93 6.45 -18.56
C ALA A 138 6.08 5.21 -18.92
N GLY A 139 5.05 5.40 -19.76
CA GLY A 139 4.12 4.33 -20.13
C GLY A 139 3.04 3.99 -19.09
N HIS A 140 3.11 4.60 -17.89
CA HIS A 140 2.21 4.32 -16.76
C HIS A 140 1.72 5.62 -16.10
N ALA A 141 1.36 6.63 -16.91
CA ALA A 141 0.92 7.93 -16.40
C ALA A 141 -0.31 7.85 -15.49
N ASP A 142 -1.23 6.91 -15.78
CA ASP A 142 -2.40 6.58 -14.98
C ASP A 142 -2.03 6.08 -13.57
N TYR A 143 -1.10 5.13 -13.49
CA TYR A 143 -0.63 4.59 -12.23
C TYR A 143 0.19 5.61 -11.43
N ALA A 144 1.10 6.32 -12.10
CA ALA A 144 1.90 7.38 -11.49
C ALA A 144 1.01 8.49 -10.90
N ALA A 145 -0.03 8.92 -11.63
CA ALA A 145 -1.00 9.90 -11.14
C ALA A 145 -1.77 9.39 -9.91
N ALA A 146 -2.28 8.14 -9.95
CA ALA A 146 -2.98 7.55 -8.81
C ALA A 146 -2.10 7.48 -7.56
N LYS A 147 -0.86 6.99 -7.71
CA LYS A 147 0.08 6.83 -6.59
C LYS A 147 0.61 8.18 -6.08
N SER A 148 0.78 9.17 -6.96
CA SER A 148 1.10 10.55 -6.57
C SER A 148 -0.03 11.18 -5.75
N ALA A 149 -1.29 11.04 -6.16
CA ALA A 149 -2.45 11.54 -5.44
C ALA A 149 -2.58 10.95 -4.02
N ILE A 150 -2.22 9.67 -3.83
CA ILE A 150 -2.23 9.03 -2.51
C ILE A 150 -1.24 9.71 -1.56
N VAL A 151 0.00 9.96 -1.99
CA VAL A 151 1.06 10.45 -1.10
C VAL A 151 1.18 11.97 -1.09
N GLY A 152 0.90 12.65 -2.21
CA GLY A 152 1.00 14.11 -2.34
C GLY A 152 -0.25 14.86 -1.85
N GLY A 153 -1.44 14.27 -1.98
CA GLY A 153 -2.71 14.89 -1.62
C GLY A 153 -3.38 14.22 -0.43
N LEU A 154 -3.80 12.96 -0.61
CA LEU A 154 -4.62 12.23 0.36
C LEU A 154 -3.92 12.09 1.72
N LEU A 155 -2.67 11.61 1.75
CA LEU A 155 -1.87 11.48 2.97
C LEU A 155 -1.81 12.78 3.75
N LEU A 156 -1.49 13.89 3.06
CA LEU A 156 -1.27 15.20 3.71
C LEU A 156 -2.57 15.79 4.25
N SER A 157 -3.71 15.52 3.61
CA SER A 157 -5.02 15.90 4.13
C SER A 157 -5.38 15.06 5.35
N LEU A 158 -5.28 13.74 5.25
CA LEU A 158 -5.70 12.82 6.31
C LEU A 158 -4.91 13.01 7.61
N LYS A 159 -3.59 13.24 7.56
CA LYS A 159 -2.79 13.51 8.79
C LYS A 159 -3.24 14.76 9.54
N ASN A 160 -3.79 15.75 8.83
CA ASN A 160 -4.30 16.99 9.42
C ASN A 160 -5.74 16.85 9.93
N GLU A 161 -6.54 15.99 9.28
CA GLU A 161 -7.95 15.81 9.59
C GLU A 161 -8.16 14.82 10.74
N VAL A 162 -7.43 13.71 10.76
CA VAL A 162 -7.66 12.60 11.69
C VAL A 162 -7.51 13.02 13.15
N VAL A 163 -6.58 13.92 13.45
CA VAL A 163 -6.32 14.39 14.82
C VAL A 163 -7.49 15.17 15.44
N ARG A 164 -8.44 15.64 14.61
CA ARG A 164 -9.66 16.31 15.09
C ARG A 164 -10.65 15.34 15.73
N VAL A 165 -10.63 14.07 15.34
CA VAL A 165 -11.56 13.02 15.78
C VAL A 165 -10.86 11.87 16.52
N ALA A 166 -9.58 11.69 16.27
CA ALA A 166 -8.73 10.67 16.89
C ALA A 166 -7.33 11.27 17.19
N PRO A 167 -7.17 11.94 18.36
CA PRO A 167 -5.96 12.73 18.66
C PRO A 167 -4.65 11.92 18.70
N ARG A 168 -4.73 10.61 18.83
CA ARG A 168 -3.56 9.70 18.83
C ARG A 168 -3.43 8.90 17.52
N ALA A 169 -4.24 9.21 16.51
CA ALA A 169 -4.13 8.53 15.23
C ALA A 169 -2.99 9.11 14.39
N ARG A 170 -2.37 8.25 13.59
CA ARG A 170 -1.26 8.57 12.70
C ARG A 170 -1.56 8.07 11.29
N VAL A 171 -1.09 8.81 10.30
CA VAL A 171 -1.24 8.45 8.88
C VAL A 171 0.11 8.63 8.19
N ASN A 172 0.67 7.55 7.66
CA ASN A 172 1.95 7.54 6.97
C ASN A 172 1.85 6.75 5.66
N ALA A 173 2.89 6.80 4.84
CA ALA A 173 2.98 6.02 3.61
C ALA A 173 4.35 5.39 3.42
N VAL A 174 4.37 4.24 2.73
CA VAL A 174 5.58 3.62 2.18
C VAL A 174 5.48 3.69 0.66
N CYS A 175 6.58 4.10 0.00
CA CYS A 175 6.71 4.13 -1.45
C CYS A 175 7.73 3.08 -1.90
N PRO A 176 7.29 1.88 -2.28
CA PRO A 176 8.19 0.89 -2.86
C PRO A 176 8.70 1.33 -4.23
N GLY A 177 9.93 0.98 -4.54
CA GLY A 177 10.42 0.87 -5.91
C GLY A 177 10.10 -0.51 -6.50
N TRP A 178 10.90 -0.92 -7.47
CA TRP A 178 10.83 -2.27 -8.01
C TRP A 178 10.98 -3.30 -6.92
N THR A 179 10.00 -4.20 -6.82
CA THR A 179 9.90 -5.21 -5.77
C THR A 179 9.56 -6.56 -6.40
N HIS A 180 10.24 -7.62 -6.01
CA HIS A 180 9.92 -8.98 -6.45
C HIS A 180 8.51 -9.37 -5.97
N SER A 181 7.61 -9.62 -6.91
CA SER A 181 6.21 -9.98 -6.59
C SER A 181 5.56 -10.72 -7.76
N PRO A 182 4.42 -11.38 -7.56
CA PRO A 182 3.63 -11.91 -8.68
C PRO A 182 3.25 -10.85 -9.72
N MET A 183 3.09 -9.60 -9.29
CA MET A 183 2.74 -8.47 -10.16
C MET A 183 3.88 -8.08 -11.11
N THR A 184 5.13 -8.18 -10.68
CA THR A 184 6.33 -7.76 -11.44
C THR A 184 7.09 -8.92 -12.07
N ARG A 185 6.72 -10.17 -11.76
CA ARG A 185 7.45 -11.37 -12.19
C ARG A 185 7.67 -11.46 -13.71
N GLY A 186 6.69 -11.05 -14.52
CA GLY A 186 6.79 -11.08 -15.98
C GLY A 186 7.60 -9.92 -16.58
N SER A 187 7.88 -8.88 -15.78
CA SER A 187 8.53 -7.64 -16.24
C SER A 187 9.98 -7.50 -15.78
N LEU A 188 10.47 -8.38 -14.89
CA LEU A 188 11.82 -8.34 -14.33
C LEU A 188 12.73 -9.38 -15.01
N ASP A 189 12.92 -9.26 -16.31
CA ASP A 189 13.97 -10.00 -17.00
C ASP A 189 15.38 -9.43 -16.72
N ALA A 190 16.42 -10.09 -17.19
CA ALA A 190 17.80 -9.68 -16.91
C ALA A 190 18.15 -8.30 -17.48
N GLU A 191 17.53 -7.86 -18.56
CA GLU A 191 17.75 -6.55 -19.16
C GLU A 191 17.05 -5.46 -18.34
N THR A 192 15.77 -5.66 -18.04
CA THR A 192 15.00 -4.76 -17.17
C THR A 192 15.66 -4.64 -15.80
N LEU A 193 16.12 -5.76 -15.21
CA LEU A 193 16.80 -5.75 -13.92
C LEU A 193 18.04 -4.86 -13.96
N ARG A 194 18.92 -5.02 -14.97
CA ARG A 194 20.09 -4.14 -15.15
C ARG A 194 19.70 -2.68 -15.32
N ARG A 195 18.65 -2.40 -16.12
CA ARG A 195 18.17 -1.03 -16.36
C ARG A 195 17.65 -0.38 -15.09
N VAL A 196 16.77 -1.05 -14.33
CA VAL A 196 16.13 -0.44 -13.16
C VAL A 196 17.08 -0.28 -11.98
N THR A 197 18.13 -1.11 -11.88
CA THR A 197 19.13 -1.00 -10.81
C THR A 197 20.21 0.05 -11.08
N ARG A 198 20.35 0.56 -12.31
CA ARG A 198 21.37 1.58 -12.66
C ARG A 198 21.31 2.87 -11.83
N THR A 199 20.14 3.21 -11.30
CA THR A 199 19.95 4.40 -10.45
C THR A 199 19.84 4.06 -8.96
N MET A 200 20.05 2.80 -8.59
CA MET A 200 19.93 2.32 -7.21
C MET A 200 21.32 2.10 -6.61
N PRO A 201 21.75 2.89 -5.61
CA PRO A 201 23.00 2.64 -4.89
C PRO A 201 23.16 1.23 -4.32
N LEU A 202 22.05 0.58 -3.93
CA LEU A 202 22.07 -0.80 -3.44
C LEU A 202 22.13 -1.86 -4.56
N GLU A 203 22.00 -1.45 -5.82
CA GLU A 203 22.09 -2.31 -7.02
C GLU A 203 21.22 -3.58 -6.97
N LYS A 204 20.13 -3.55 -6.22
CA LYS A 204 19.18 -4.67 -6.09
C LYS A 204 17.74 -4.21 -6.07
N VAL A 205 16.86 -5.05 -6.60
CA VAL A 205 15.40 -4.94 -6.44
C VAL A 205 15.02 -5.35 -5.02
N ALA A 206 13.99 -4.71 -4.45
CA ALA A 206 13.53 -5.03 -3.11
C ALA A 206 12.79 -6.39 -3.07
N GLU A 207 12.87 -7.06 -1.93
CA GLU A 207 11.96 -8.15 -1.59
C GLU A 207 10.70 -7.59 -0.92
N PRO A 208 9.56 -8.28 -0.98
CA PRO A 208 8.34 -7.86 -0.29
C PRO A 208 8.53 -7.60 1.21
N GLU A 209 9.43 -8.35 1.84
CA GLU A 209 9.81 -8.25 3.24
C GLU A 209 10.50 -6.93 3.57
N ASP A 210 11.30 -6.37 2.64
CA ASP A 210 11.93 -5.04 2.81
C ASP A 210 10.85 -3.94 2.96
N VAL A 211 9.75 -4.07 2.20
CA VAL A 211 8.61 -3.15 2.26
C VAL A 211 7.79 -3.38 3.54
N ALA A 212 7.50 -4.64 3.84
CA ALA A 212 6.70 -5.04 5.00
C ALA A 212 7.31 -4.55 6.32
N ALA A 213 8.64 -4.64 6.46
CA ALA A 213 9.38 -4.15 7.62
C ALA A 213 9.09 -2.64 7.89
N GLN A 214 9.10 -1.82 6.84
CA GLN A 214 8.81 -0.38 6.99
C GLN A 214 7.33 -0.11 7.31
N VAL A 215 6.40 -0.92 6.77
CA VAL A 215 4.97 -0.83 7.13
C VAL A 215 4.77 -1.12 8.62
N VAL A 216 5.40 -2.17 9.15
CA VAL A 216 5.34 -2.53 10.59
C VAL A 216 5.96 -1.43 11.46
N VAL A 217 7.13 -0.89 11.09
CA VAL A 217 7.80 0.20 11.82
C VAL A 217 6.89 1.43 11.90
N LEU A 218 6.30 1.86 10.78
CA LEU A 218 5.39 3.03 10.76
C LEU A 218 4.08 2.76 11.51
N ALA A 219 3.61 1.51 11.54
CA ALA A 219 2.41 1.13 12.28
C ALA A 219 2.63 1.10 13.80
N SER A 220 3.85 0.85 14.26
CA SER A 220 4.21 0.70 15.68
C SER A 220 4.12 2.03 16.43
N ASP A 221 3.35 2.05 17.53
CA ASP A 221 3.28 3.22 18.43
C ASP A 221 4.59 3.41 19.22
N VAL A 222 5.35 2.33 19.45
CA VAL A 222 6.63 2.37 20.16
C VAL A 222 7.75 2.95 19.30
N LEU A 223 7.81 2.53 18.02
CA LEU A 223 8.87 2.97 17.10
C LEU A 223 8.53 4.29 16.39
N SER A 224 7.26 4.55 16.13
CA SER A 224 6.79 5.67 15.32
C SER A 224 5.68 6.49 15.98
N GLY A 225 5.57 6.49 17.31
CA GLY A 225 4.49 7.16 18.05
C GLY A 225 4.41 8.67 17.81
N HIS A 226 5.48 9.30 17.35
CA HIS A 226 5.52 10.74 17.00
C HIS A 226 5.79 10.98 15.50
N VAL A 227 5.48 9.98 14.65
CA VAL A 227 5.69 10.03 13.20
C VAL A 227 4.35 10.00 12.49
N THR A 228 3.97 11.08 11.81
CA THR A 228 2.76 11.17 10.98
C THR A 228 3.02 12.05 9.76
N GLY A 229 2.34 11.79 8.64
CA GLY A 229 2.51 12.50 7.39
C GLY A 229 3.82 12.19 6.66
N GLN A 230 4.52 11.13 7.04
CA GLN A 230 5.80 10.77 6.45
C GLN A 230 5.63 9.78 5.29
N ILE A 231 6.54 9.91 4.33
CA ILE A 231 6.68 9.01 3.19
C ILE A 231 8.05 8.35 3.30
N VAL A 232 8.06 7.04 3.49
CA VAL A 232 9.30 6.25 3.51
C VAL A 232 9.47 5.56 2.16
N THR A 233 10.55 5.89 1.45
CA THR A 233 10.88 5.25 0.17
C THR A 233 11.70 3.98 0.42
N VAL A 234 11.23 2.85 -0.11
CA VAL A 234 11.90 1.55 -0.06
C VAL A 234 12.29 1.16 -1.47
N ALA A 235 13.40 1.71 -1.96
CA ALA A 235 13.80 1.63 -3.37
C ALA A 235 15.32 1.59 -3.58
N GLY A 236 16.08 1.09 -2.60
CA GLY A 236 17.54 0.94 -2.74
C GLY A 236 18.30 2.24 -3.01
N GLY A 237 17.73 3.40 -2.63
CA GLY A 237 18.30 4.72 -2.92
C GLY A 237 18.05 5.19 -4.35
N MET A 238 17.08 4.58 -5.08
CA MET A 238 16.72 4.98 -6.44
C MET A 238 16.50 6.49 -6.55
N GLU A 239 17.13 7.09 -7.55
CA GLU A 239 16.92 8.47 -7.94
C GLU A 239 16.02 8.53 -9.19
N GLY A 240 15.14 9.52 -9.27
CA GLY A 240 14.25 9.73 -10.40
C GLY A 240 14.96 10.27 -11.66
N ARG A 241 16.23 9.94 -11.87
CA ARG A 241 17.00 10.38 -13.04
C ARG A 241 16.74 9.49 -14.24
N LEU A 242 16.54 10.12 -15.39
CA LEU A 242 16.60 9.44 -16.67
C LEU A 242 18.07 9.29 -17.07
N LEU A 243 18.57 8.05 -17.10
CA LEU A 243 19.87 7.75 -17.70
C LEU A 243 19.68 7.56 -19.20
N ARG A 244 20.44 8.32 -19.99
CA ARG A 244 20.57 8.09 -21.45
C ARG A 244 21.75 7.14 -21.67
N ASP A 245 21.57 6.23 -22.61
CA ASP A 245 22.63 5.32 -23.05
C ASP A 245 23.74 6.07 -23.76
#